data_db477608f7fb66e2ccbb31b35809789b
#
_entry.id   db477608f7fb66e2ccbb31b35809789b
#
_cell.length_a   1.000
_cell.length_b   1.000
_cell.length_c   1.000
_cell.angle_alpha   90.00
_cell.angle_beta   90.00
_cell.angle_gamma   90.00
#
_symmetry.space_group_name_H-M   'P 1'
#
loop_
_entity.id
_entity.type
_entity.pdbx_description
1 polymer ?
#
loop_
_entity_poly.entity_id
_entity_poly.type
_entity_poly.pdbx_seq_one_letter_code
_entity_poly.pdbx_strand_id
1 'polypeptide(L)' 'MLRREEVERIKEQYPKGTPIRLYSMEGEQTVPPGSRGVVDHVDDIGQIHMKWENGSSLALNVEEDRF' A
#
# COMPACT_ATOMS: atom_id res chain seq x y z
N MET A 1 -12.00 10.44 -1.37
CA MET A 1 -12.10 9.83 -0.03
C MET A 1 -12.82 8.49 -0.10
N LEU A 2 -12.24 7.47 0.49
CA LEU A 2 -12.81 6.12 0.46
C LEU A 2 -13.99 5.99 1.42
N ARG A 3 -15.01 5.26 0.98
CA ARG A 3 -16.14 4.91 1.82
C ARG A 3 -15.77 3.73 2.72
N ARG A 4 -16.53 3.54 3.79
CA ARG A 4 -16.29 2.45 4.74
C ARG A 4 -16.27 1.07 4.05
N GLU A 5 -17.23 0.82 3.15
CA GLU A 5 -17.31 -0.44 2.40
C GLU A 5 -16.09 -0.66 1.50
N GLU A 6 -15.55 0.41 0.95
CA GLU A 6 -14.34 0.35 0.13
C GLU A 6 -13.12 0.01 0.97
N VAL A 7 -13.02 0.61 2.15
CA VAL A 7 -11.94 0.30 3.11
C VAL A 7 -12.00 -1.16 3.54
N GLU A 8 -13.20 -1.66 3.84
CA GLU A 8 -13.38 -3.07 4.22
C GLU A 8 -12.94 -4.02 3.09
N ARG A 9 -13.25 -3.69 1.83
CA ARG A 9 -12.79 -4.49 0.68
C ARG A 9 -11.28 -4.47 0.54
N ILE A 10 -10.65 -3.32 0.76
CA ILE A 10 -9.20 -3.21 0.71
C ILE A 10 -8.57 -4.10 1.79
N LYS A 11 -9.12 -4.08 3.00
CA LYS A 11 -8.66 -4.95 4.08
C LYS A 11 -8.75 -6.43 3.72
N GLU A 12 -9.82 -6.83 3.03
CA GLU A 12 -10.00 -8.21 2.59
C GLU A 12 -9.03 -8.60 1.47
N GLN A 13 -8.78 -7.68 0.53
CA GLN A 13 -7.89 -7.93 -0.61
C GLN A 13 -6.42 -7.96 -0.22
N TYR A 14 -6.03 -7.21 0.81
CA TYR A 14 -4.63 -7.04 1.19
C TYR A 14 -4.39 -7.44 2.65
N PRO A 15 -4.56 -8.73 2.99
CA PRO A 15 -4.23 -9.19 4.33
C PRO A 15 -2.73 -9.09 4.61
N LYS A 16 -2.38 -9.10 5.88
CA LYS A 16 -0.98 -9.06 6.32
C LYS A 16 -0.16 -10.13 5.60
N GLY A 17 1.00 -9.73 5.11
CA GLY A 17 1.91 -10.63 4.39
C GLY A 17 1.68 -10.70 2.88
N THR A 18 0.66 -10.02 2.36
CA THR A 18 0.41 -9.98 0.91
C THR A 18 1.59 -9.29 0.21
N PRO A 19 2.23 -9.95 -0.78
CA PRO A 19 3.32 -9.32 -1.51
C PRO A 19 2.78 -8.29 -2.50
N ILE A 20 3.44 -7.14 -2.56
CA ILE A 20 3.10 -6.07 -3.48
C ILE A 20 4.36 -5.56 -4.17
N ARG A 21 4.23 -5.26 -5.45
CA ARG A 21 5.25 -4.60 -6.25
C ARG A 21 4.74 -3.22 -6.64
N LEU A 22 5.55 -2.19 -6.36
CA LEU A 22 5.18 -0.82 -6.71
C LEU A 22 5.43 -0.56 -8.19
N TYR A 23 4.41 -0.08 -8.91
CA TYR A 23 4.59 0.42 -10.27
C TYR A 23 4.94 1.89 -10.28
N SER A 24 4.17 2.72 -9.58
CA SER A 24 4.48 4.14 -9.47
C SER A 24 3.80 4.76 -8.26
N MET A 25 4.46 5.78 -7.71
CA MET A 25 3.94 6.55 -6.59
C MET A 25 4.29 8.01 -6.85
N GLU A 26 3.28 8.84 -7.06
CA GLU A 26 3.46 10.23 -7.41
C GLU A 26 4.15 11.01 -6.29
N GLY A 27 5.17 11.79 -6.66
CA GLY A 27 5.89 12.63 -5.70
C GLY A 27 6.78 11.91 -4.71
N GLU A 28 6.82 10.58 -4.74
CA GLU A 28 7.60 9.79 -3.80
C GLU A 28 8.88 9.26 -4.43
N GLN A 29 9.99 9.38 -3.69
CA GLN A 29 11.30 8.92 -4.15
C GLN A 29 11.97 7.94 -3.19
N THR A 30 11.43 7.81 -1.97
CA THR A 30 11.97 6.88 -0.98
C THR A 30 11.75 5.43 -1.37
N VAL A 31 10.64 5.16 -2.05
CA VAL A 31 10.31 3.83 -2.57
C VAL A 31 10.23 3.95 -4.09
N PRO A 32 11.28 3.57 -4.82
CA PRO A 32 11.30 3.71 -6.28
C PRO A 32 10.39 2.68 -6.97
N PRO A 33 9.97 2.97 -8.21
CA PRO A 33 9.21 1.99 -9.02
C PRO A 33 9.96 0.66 -9.09
N GLY A 34 9.21 -0.43 -9.04
CA GLY A 34 9.77 -1.79 -9.01
C GLY A 34 10.12 -2.30 -7.63
N SER A 35 10.01 -1.47 -6.59
CA SER A 35 10.22 -1.91 -5.22
C SER A 35 9.21 -2.98 -4.82
N ARG A 36 9.65 -3.89 -3.97
CA ARG A 36 8.83 -4.99 -3.45
C ARG A 36 8.68 -4.85 -1.94
N GLY A 37 7.54 -5.28 -1.45
CA GLY A 37 7.28 -5.33 -0.03
C GLY A 37 6.12 -6.23 0.29
N VAL A 38 5.78 -6.30 1.56
CA VAL A 38 4.61 -7.07 2.02
C VAL A 38 3.72 -6.15 2.85
N VAL A 39 2.42 -6.44 2.81
CA VAL A 39 1.44 -5.69 3.60
C VAL A 39 1.66 -5.95 5.08
N ASP A 40 1.70 -4.89 5.86
CA ASP A 40 1.65 -4.96 7.31
C ASP A 40 0.20 -4.93 7.81
N HIS A 41 -0.52 -3.89 7.45
CA HIS A 41 -1.95 -3.75 7.74
C HIS A 41 -2.58 -2.65 6.87
N VAL A 42 -3.91 -2.64 6.81
CA VAL A 42 -4.68 -1.56 6.20
C VAL A 42 -5.35 -0.78 7.31
N ASP A 43 -5.21 0.54 7.31
CA ASP A 43 -5.81 1.39 8.34
C ASP A 43 -7.26 1.75 8.03
N ASP A 44 -7.90 2.50 8.94
CA ASP A 44 -9.34 2.79 8.82
C ASP A 44 -9.70 3.78 7.72
N ILE A 45 -8.72 4.44 7.13
CA ILE A 45 -8.93 5.30 5.95
C ILE A 45 -8.50 4.63 4.65
N GLY A 46 -8.13 3.36 4.70
CA GLY A 46 -7.82 2.57 3.53
C GLY A 46 -6.38 2.68 3.04
N GLN A 47 -5.48 3.25 3.81
CA GLN A 47 -4.07 3.24 3.46
C GLN A 47 -3.45 1.89 3.79
N ILE A 48 -2.67 1.35 2.85
CA ILE A 48 -2.01 0.06 2.99
C ILE A 48 -0.62 0.30 3.55
N HIS A 49 -0.42 -0.04 4.81
CA HIS A 49 0.89 0.07 5.46
C HIS A 49 1.76 -1.10 5.05
N MET A 50 2.97 -0.79 4.60
CA MET A 50 3.86 -1.75 3.99
C MET A 50 5.15 -1.92 4.77
N LYS A 51 5.76 -3.09 4.60
CA LYS A 51 7.16 -3.34 4.93
C LYS A 51 7.88 -3.54 3.61
N TRP A 52 8.58 -2.51 3.15
CA TRP A 52 9.32 -2.56 1.89
C TRP A 52 10.68 -3.21 2.09
N GLU A 53 11.18 -3.89 1.05
CA GLU A 53 12.50 -4.56 1.12
C GLU A 53 13.64 -3.59 1.43
N ASN A 54 13.51 -2.32 1.03
CA ASN A 54 14.52 -1.30 1.30
C ASN A 54 14.46 -0.74 2.74
N GLY A 55 13.57 -1.27 3.58
CA GLY A 55 13.42 -0.83 4.96
C GLY A 55 12.42 0.31 5.15
N SER A 56 11.87 0.87 4.09
CA SER A 56 10.83 1.91 4.19
C SER A 56 9.52 1.33 4.72
N SER A 57 8.76 2.16 5.44
CA SER A 57 7.42 1.82 5.90
C SER A 57 6.34 2.68 5.24
N LEU A 58 6.66 3.32 4.11
CA LEU A 58 5.73 4.19 3.41
C LEU A 58 4.44 3.46 3.03
N ALA A 59 3.28 4.07 3.34
CA ALA A 59 1.98 3.50 3.03
C ALA A 59 1.57 3.76 1.58
N LEU A 60 0.78 2.84 1.02
CA LEU A 60 0.18 2.98 -0.31
C LEU A 60 -1.23 3.55 -0.22
N ASN A 61 -1.57 4.38 -1.20
CA ASN A 61 -2.90 4.95 -1.36
C ASN A 61 -3.49 4.40 -2.67
N VAL A 62 -4.58 3.62 -2.57
CA VAL A 62 -5.18 2.97 -3.74
C VAL A 62 -5.73 3.95 -4.77
N GLU A 63 -6.01 5.20 -4.37
CA GLU A 63 -6.52 6.23 -5.27
C GLU A 63 -5.42 6.93 -6.06
N GLU A 64 -4.19 6.94 -5.56
CA GLU A 64 -3.08 7.72 -6.13
C GLU A 64 -1.92 6.89 -6.64
N ASP A 65 -1.66 5.74 -6.02
CA ASP A 65 -0.51 4.93 -6.32
C ASP A 65 -0.88 3.75 -7.23
N ARG A 66 0.08 3.27 -7.99
CA ARG A 66 -0.10 2.10 -8.87
C ARG A 66 0.75 0.94 -8.38
N PHE A 67 0.07 -0.16 -8.18
CA PHE A 67 0.72 -1.38 -7.71
C PHE A 67 -0.07 -2.66 -8.05
#